data_77966932bf6f30337e3ec0ca821a439e
#
_entry.id   77966932bf6f30337e3ec0ca821a439e
#
_cell.length_a   1.000
_cell.length_b   1.000
_cell.length_c   1.000
_cell.angle_alpha   90.00
_cell.angle_beta   90.00
_cell.angle_gamma   90.00
#
_symmetry.space_group_name_H-M   'P 1'
#
loop_
_entity.id
_entity.type
_entity.pdbx_description
1 polymer ?
#
loop_
_entity_poly.entity_id
_entity_poly.type
_entity_poly.pdbx_seq_one_letter_code
_entity_poly.pdbx_strand_id
1 'polypeptide(L)'
;PLCYGVEDGRHEPFLQQVSTVEERKKVEDFQLEVLKRKSRLLPRFETYCTEKKYVFRAPLDEIYDFCVLEYSFALWQWGTEVSNIPSSAASDEEIFRHLLDVSDPSYFTCDSPNVSFFVQAARELGYYGYDIEPFREYLSIKSSKHYLRRLMLPKELRHMKFHKKLGRKIMNFLKDNDPKMIFIYGQNDPWTAAGVTWLKGKKNVSVFVQPGGSHLARISTL
;
A
#
# COMPACT_ATOMS: atom_id res chain seq x y z
N PRO A 1 0.39 -4.16 12.04
CA PRO A 1 -0.33 -2.88 12.16
C PRO A 1 -1.79 -3.11 12.50
N LEU A 2 -2.38 -2.16 13.25
CA LEU A 2 -3.78 -2.19 13.62
C LEU A 2 -4.44 -0.92 13.08
N CYS A 3 -5.17 -1.08 12.00
CA CYS A 3 -5.94 0.00 11.40
C CYS A 3 -7.27 0.22 12.13
N TYR A 4 -7.83 1.42 12.03
CA TYR A 4 -9.11 1.74 12.66
C TYR A 4 -10.31 1.24 11.84
N GLY A 5 -10.08 0.77 10.65
CA GLY A 5 -11.06 0.26 9.72
C GLY A 5 -10.43 -0.24 8.43
N VAL A 6 -11.24 -0.72 7.53
CA VAL A 6 -10.87 -0.92 6.13
C VAL A 6 -10.87 0.48 5.49
N GLU A 7 -9.80 0.81 4.78
CA GLU A 7 -9.55 2.17 4.26
C GLU A 7 -9.25 3.17 5.40
N ASP A 8 -8.21 2.86 6.19
CA ASP A 8 -7.76 3.73 7.29
C ASP A 8 -7.10 4.99 6.73
N GLY A 9 -7.70 6.15 7.03
CA GLY A 9 -7.22 7.45 6.54
C GLY A 9 -5.90 7.95 7.12
N ARG A 10 -5.26 7.22 8.06
CA ARG A 10 -3.95 7.64 8.62
C ARG A 10 -2.78 7.46 7.66
N HIS A 11 -2.90 6.56 6.68
CA HIS A 11 -1.84 6.27 5.74
C HIS A 11 -1.61 7.41 4.75
N GLU A 12 -2.66 8.10 4.34
CA GLU A 12 -2.56 9.21 3.41
C GLU A 12 -1.77 10.40 3.97
N PRO A 13 -2.10 11.00 5.14
CA PRO A 13 -1.27 12.03 5.75
C PRO A 13 0.16 11.58 6.02
N PHE A 14 0.38 10.30 6.29
CA PHE A 14 1.72 9.74 6.44
C PHE A 14 2.49 9.80 5.12
N LEU A 15 1.90 9.36 4.02
CA LEU A 15 2.53 9.41 2.69
C LEU A 15 2.84 10.84 2.23
N GLN A 16 2.06 11.82 2.68
CA GLN A 16 2.32 13.24 2.43
C GLN A 16 3.50 13.81 3.23
N GLN A 17 4.05 13.07 4.18
CA GLN A 17 5.15 13.50 5.05
C GLN A 17 6.39 12.60 4.95
N VAL A 18 6.31 11.48 4.22
CA VAL A 18 7.44 10.57 4.05
C VAL A 18 8.56 11.22 3.26
N SER A 19 9.80 11.02 3.67
CA SER A 19 11.00 11.53 2.99
C SER A 19 10.97 13.05 2.70
N THR A 20 11.56 13.51 1.59
CA THR A 20 11.58 14.92 1.19
C THR A 20 10.40 15.30 0.29
N VAL A 21 10.12 16.59 0.16
CA VAL A 21 9.08 17.12 -0.74
C VAL A 21 9.39 16.75 -2.20
N GLU A 22 10.66 16.89 -2.58
CA GLU A 22 11.15 16.62 -3.92
C GLU A 22 10.97 15.16 -4.31
N GLU A 23 11.27 14.24 -3.38
CA GLU A 23 11.11 12.82 -3.61
C GLU A 23 9.64 12.40 -3.72
N ARG A 24 8.78 12.93 -2.85
CA ARG A 24 7.33 12.69 -2.95
C ARG A 24 6.77 13.20 -4.26
N LYS A 25 7.20 14.40 -4.67
CA LYS A 25 6.79 14.96 -5.96
C LYS A 25 7.24 14.08 -7.13
N LYS A 26 8.45 13.57 -7.10
CA LYS A 26 8.97 12.67 -8.15
C LYS A 26 8.13 11.39 -8.24
N VAL A 27 7.69 10.85 -7.12
CA VAL A 27 6.80 9.68 -7.05
C VAL A 27 5.44 9.99 -7.67
N GLU A 28 4.82 11.12 -7.29
CA GLU A 28 3.53 11.55 -7.84
C GLU A 28 3.61 11.87 -9.33
N ASP A 29 4.65 12.59 -9.77
CA ASP A 29 4.89 12.92 -11.18
C ASP A 29 5.04 11.65 -12.03
N PHE A 30 5.69 10.61 -11.50
CA PHE A 30 5.77 9.31 -12.18
C PHE A 30 4.39 8.64 -12.31
N GLN A 31 3.59 8.60 -11.25
CA GLN A 31 2.22 8.05 -11.30
C GLN A 31 1.37 8.79 -12.34
N LEU A 32 1.45 10.12 -12.37
CA LEU A 32 0.77 10.94 -13.37
C LEU A 32 1.26 10.64 -14.80
N GLU A 33 2.57 10.46 -15.00
CA GLU A 33 3.13 10.15 -16.31
C GLU A 33 2.65 8.76 -16.81
N VAL A 34 2.63 7.77 -15.93
CA VAL A 34 2.06 6.43 -16.23
C VAL A 34 0.59 6.54 -16.66
N LEU A 35 -0.21 7.31 -15.94
CA LEU A 35 -1.63 7.50 -16.27
C LEU A 35 -1.84 8.28 -17.57
N LYS A 36 -1.07 9.34 -17.83
CA LYS A 36 -1.10 10.08 -19.11
C LYS A 36 -0.78 9.19 -20.31
N ARG A 37 0.08 8.19 -20.11
CA ARG A 37 0.44 7.19 -21.14
C ARG A 37 -0.51 6.00 -21.19
N LYS A 38 -1.58 5.98 -20.43
CA LYS A 38 -2.49 4.83 -20.30
C LYS A 38 -2.92 4.24 -21.64
N SER A 39 -3.26 5.07 -22.62
CA SER A 39 -3.66 4.59 -23.95
C SER A 39 -2.60 3.75 -24.68
N ARG A 40 -1.31 3.99 -24.39
CA ARG A 40 -0.18 3.24 -24.97
C ARG A 40 0.26 2.08 -24.07
N LEU A 41 0.14 2.24 -22.75
CA LEU A 41 0.63 1.26 -21.78
C LEU A 41 -0.40 0.17 -21.45
N LEU A 42 -1.69 0.47 -21.51
CA LEU A 42 -2.75 -0.52 -21.21
C LEU A 42 -2.73 -1.75 -22.13
N PRO A 43 -2.50 -1.65 -23.45
CA PRO A 43 -2.34 -2.84 -24.30
C PRO A 43 -1.11 -3.70 -23.92
N ARG A 44 -0.02 -3.08 -23.47
CA ARG A 44 1.16 -3.80 -22.96
C ARG A 44 0.87 -4.50 -21.64
N PHE A 45 0.11 -3.84 -20.77
CA PHE A 45 -0.35 -4.40 -19.49
C PHE A 45 -1.26 -5.61 -19.71
N GLU A 46 -2.16 -5.56 -20.70
CA GLU A 46 -3.01 -6.68 -21.09
C GLU A 46 -2.19 -7.87 -21.58
N THR A 47 -1.21 -7.62 -22.45
CA THR A 47 -0.29 -8.65 -22.93
C THR A 47 0.46 -9.29 -21.78
N TYR A 48 1.06 -8.49 -20.90
CA TYR A 48 1.79 -8.95 -19.73
C TYR A 48 0.91 -9.82 -18.80
N CYS A 49 -0.28 -9.35 -18.47
CA CYS A 49 -1.21 -10.09 -17.61
C CYS A 49 -1.66 -11.42 -18.25
N THR A 50 -1.84 -11.43 -19.56
CA THR A 50 -2.21 -12.63 -20.32
C THR A 50 -1.07 -13.66 -20.32
N GLU A 51 0.16 -13.23 -20.59
CA GLU A 51 1.35 -14.10 -20.56
C GLU A 51 1.59 -14.70 -19.16
N LYS A 52 1.37 -13.91 -18.11
CA LYS A 52 1.44 -14.34 -16.71
C LYS A 52 0.23 -15.17 -16.27
N LYS A 53 -0.82 -15.26 -17.09
CA LYS A 53 -2.09 -15.93 -16.77
C LYS A 53 -2.78 -15.36 -15.53
N TYR A 54 -2.65 -14.05 -15.30
CA TYR A 54 -3.28 -13.39 -14.17
C TYR A 54 -4.81 -13.30 -14.38
N VAL A 55 -5.56 -13.64 -13.34
CA VAL A 55 -7.01 -13.54 -13.32
C VAL A 55 -7.44 -12.57 -12.23
N PHE A 56 -8.26 -11.60 -12.58
CA PHE A 56 -8.72 -10.53 -11.69
C PHE A 56 -10.24 -10.58 -11.46
N ARG A 57 -10.67 -9.90 -10.39
CA ARG A 57 -12.10 -9.77 -10.03
C ARG A 57 -12.72 -8.45 -10.54
N ALA A 58 -11.98 -7.66 -11.28
CA ALA A 58 -12.39 -6.39 -11.87
C ALA A 58 -11.87 -6.26 -13.31
N PRO A 59 -12.41 -5.34 -14.11
CA PRO A 59 -11.90 -5.02 -15.45
C PRO A 59 -10.43 -4.63 -15.42
N LEU A 60 -9.71 -4.92 -16.49
CA LEU A 60 -8.25 -4.76 -16.55
C LEU A 60 -7.80 -3.30 -16.47
N ASP A 61 -8.58 -2.39 -17.03
CA ASP A 61 -8.33 -0.95 -16.94
C ASP A 61 -8.45 -0.40 -15.52
N GLU A 62 -9.34 -0.99 -14.70
CA GLU A 62 -9.41 -0.68 -13.26
C GLU A 62 -8.22 -1.26 -12.49
N ILE A 63 -7.78 -2.49 -12.83
CA ILE A 63 -6.59 -3.09 -12.22
C ILE A 63 -5.35 -2.26 -12.53
N TYR A 64 -5.22 -1.76 -13.77
CA TYR A 64 -4.17 -0.83 -14.15
C TYR A 64 -4.16 0.42 -13.25
N ASP A 65 -5.33 1.05 -13.07
CA ASP A 65 -5.47 2.21 -12.18
C ASP A 65 -5.02 1.88 -10.75
N PHE A 66 -5.43 0.73 -10.23
CA PHE A 66 -5.03 0.31 -8.88
C PHE A 66 -3.54 -0.03 -8.77
N CYS A 67 -2.89 -0.55 -9.81
CA CYS A 67 -1.43 -0.70 -9.82
C CYS A 67 -0.73 0.66 -9.74
N VAL A 68 -1.24 1.67 -10.43
CA VAL A 68 -0.67 3.02 -10.35
C VAL A 68 -0.93 3.66 -8.99
N LEU A 69 -2.10 3.47 -8.39
CA LEU A 69 -2.40 3.98 -7.06
C LEU A 69 -1.58 3.29 -5.96
N GLU A 70 -1.32 2.00 -6.10
CA GLU A 70 -0.47 1.22 -5.19
C GLU A 70 1.01 1.62 -5.25
N TYR A 71 1.45 2.17 -6.38
CA TYR A 71 2.87 2.44 -6.64
C TYR A 71 3.56 3.21 -5.51
N SER A 72 2.98 4.32 -5.04
CA SER A 72 3.58 5.12 -3.97
C SER A 72 3.68 4.35 -2.66
N PHE A 73 2.65 3.58 -2.30
CA PHE A 73 2.65 2.75 -1.09
C PHE A 73 3.73 1.67 -1.18
N ALA A 74 3.77 0.93 -2.29
CA ALA A 74 4.72 -0.15 -2.52
C ALA A 74 6.17 0.36 -2.57
N LEU A 75 6.42 1.50 -3.23
CA LEU A 75 7.75 2.10 -3.33
C LEU A 75 8.33 2.38 -1.93
N TRP A 76 7.59 3.08 -1.10
CA TRP A 76 8.04 3.42 0.24
C TRP A 76 8.08 2.20 1.17
N GLN A 77 7.11 1.29 1.05
CA GLN A 77 7.08 0.05 1.84
C GLN A 77 8.33 -0.79 1.62
N TRP A 78 8.72 -0.98 0.38
CA TRP A 78 9.83 -1.87 0.05
C TRP A 78 11.18 -1.17 -0.03
N GLY A 79 11.20 0.16 0.05
CA GLY A 79 12.42 0.95 0.04
C GLY A 79 13.07 1.01 -1.34
N THR A 80 12.24 1.09 -2.39
CA THR A 80 12.75 1.34 -3.74
C THR A 80 13.34 2.75 -3.80
N GLU A 81 14.56 2.86 -4.30
CA GLU A 81 15.28 4.14 -4.40
C GLU A 81 14.57 5.08 -5.37
N VAL A 82 14.20 6.27 -4.89
CA VAL A 82 13.55 7.31 -5.71
C VAL A 82 14.42 7.75 -6.88
N SER A 83 15.75 7.65 -6.75
CA SER A 83 16.71 7.92 -7.83
C SER A 83 16.48 7.03 -9.06
N ASN A 84 15.99 5.81 -8.88
CA ASN A 84 15.73 4.84 -9.95
C ASN A 84 14.45 5.11 -10.74
N ILE A 85 13.62 6.05 -10.31
CA ILE A 85 12.38 6.41 -11.03
C ILE A 85 12.77 7.04 -12.38
N PRO A 86 12.30 6.47 -13.52
CA PRO A 86 12.57 7.01 -14.84
C PRO A 86 12.05 8.45 -15.00
N SER A 87 12.75 9.24 -15.79
CA SER A 87 12.29 10.59 -16.13
C SER A 87 11.09 10.54 -17.09
N SER A 88 10.35 11.65 -17.21
CA SER A 88 9.25 11.79 -18.17
C SER A 88 9.71 11.68 -19.65
N ALA A 89 11.02 11.79 -19.92
CA ALA A 89 11.59 11.59 -21.27
C ALA A 89 11.90 10.11 -21.55
N ALA A 90 11.81 9.22 -20.57
CA ALA A 90 12.06 7.79 -20.75
C ALA A 90 11.03 7.16 -21.70
N SER A 91 11.44 6.07 -22.34
CA SER A 91 10.58 5.31 -23.25
C SER A 91 9.39 4.69 -22.51
N ASP A 92 8.32 4.37 -23.27
CA ASP A 92 7.17 3.66 -22.73
C ASP A 92 7.56 2.30 -22.12
N GLU A 93 8.59 1.64 -22.66
CA GLU A 93 9.12 0.39 -22.14
C GLU A 93 9.78 0.56 -20.77
N GLU A 94 10.60 1.58 -20.59
CA GLU A 94 11.27 1.86 -19.31
C GLU A 94 10.27 2.25 -18.23
N ILE A 95 9.31 3.12 -18.57
CA ILE A 95 8.22 3.53 -17.67
C ILE A 95 7.39 2.30 -17.24
N PHE A 96 7.01 1.48 -18.20
CA PHE A 96 6.18 0.30 -17.95
C PHE A 96 6.91 -0.74 -17.10
N ARG A 97 8.18 -1.03 -17.41
CA ARG A 97 8.98 -1.97 -16.63
C ARG A 97 9.14 -1.50 -15.20
N HIS A 98 9.47 -0.23 -15.00
CA HIS A 98 9.60 0.32 -13.65
C HIS A 98 8.30 0.27 -12.84
N LEU A 99 7.14 0.53 -13.48
CA LEU A 99 5.85 0.35 -12.83
C LEU A 99 5.67 -1.10 -12.33
N LEU A 100 5.96 -2.09 -13.19
CA LEU A 100 5.82 -3.51 -12.83
C LEU A 100 6.81 -3.95 -11.75
N ASP A 101 8.03 -3.44 -11.78
CA ASP A 101 9.07 -3.75 -10.78
C ASP A 101 8.67 -3.28 -9.37
N VAL A 102 7.88 -2.20 -9.27
CA VAL A 102 7.45 -1.63 -7.99
C VAL A 102 6.04 -2.08 -7.60
N SER A 103 5.11 -2.13 -8.55
CA SER A 103 3.69 -2.39 -8.30
C SER A 103 3.13 -3.39 -9.31
N ASP A 104 3.57 -4.66 -9.20
CA ASP A 104 3.15 -5.73 -10.08
C ASP A 104 1.67 -6.10 -9.86
N PRO A 105 0.88 -6.31 -10.94
CA PRO A 105 -0.54 -6.64 -10.85
C PRO A 105 -0.84 -7.99 -10.16
N SER A 106 0.15 -8.87 -9.98
CA SER A 106 -0.03 -10.12 -9.21
C SER A 106 -0.60 -9.89 -7.82
N TYR A 107 -0.35 -8.72 -7.25
CA TYR A 107 -0.94 -8.31 -5.97
C TYR A 107 -2.48 -8.37 -5.97
N PHE A 108 -3.13 -8.11 -7.12
CA PHE A 108 -4.58 -8.05 -7.27
C PHE A 108 -5.20 -9.33 -7.85
N THR A 109 -4.44 -10.40 -8.04
CA THR A 109 -4.93 -11.65 -8.63
C THR A 109 -5.89 -12.42 -7.73
N CYS A 110 -6.76 -13.21 -8.37
CA CYS A 110 -7.73 -14.04 -7.66
C CYS A 110 -7.10 -15.14 -6.80
N ASP A 111 -5.95 -15.63 -7.20
CA ASP A 111 -5.19 -16.72 -6.59
C ASP A 111 -4.02 -16.22 -5.72
N SER A 112 -4.04 -14.94 -5.36
CA SER A 112 -3.03 -14.36 -4.48
C SER A 112 -2.85 -15.21 -3.21
N PRO A 113 -1.61 -15.55 -2.82
CA PRO A 113 -1.34 -16.30 -1.59
C PRO A 113 -1.75 -15.53 -0.32
N ASN A 114 -2.05 -14.23 -0.46
CA ASN A 114 -2.41 -13.33 0.63
C ASN A 114 -3.93 -13.25 0.89
N VAL A 115 -4.77 -14.05 0.22
CA VAL A 115 -6.24 -13.98 0.37
C VAL A 115 -6.67 -14.13 1.84
N SER A 116 -6.06 -15.05 2.61
CA SER A 116 -6.39 -15.23 4.02
C SER A 116 -6.06 -13.98 4.86
N PHE A 117 -4.95 -13.31 4.56
CA PHE A 117 -4.58 -12.04 5.18
C PHE A 117 -5.59 -10.93 4.80
N PHE A 118 -6.00 -10.84 3.53
CA PHE A 118 -7.01 -9.85 3.11
C PHE A 118 -8.36 -10.07 3.77
N VAL A 119 -8.76 -11.34 3.98
CA VAL A 119 -9.96 -11.68 4.75
C VAL A 119 -9.84 -11.19 6.20
N GLN A 120 -8.71 -11.44 6.85
CA GLN A 120 -8.46 -10.96 8.20
C GLN A 120 -8.39 -9.43 8.26
N ALA A 121 -7.77 -8.78 7.29
CA ALA A 121 -7.72 -7.32 7.19
C ALA A 121 -9.13 -6.73 7.05
N ALA A 122 -9.96 -7.27 6.16
CA ALA A 122 -11.34 -6.81 5.97
C ALA A 122 -12.24 -7.03 7.19
N ARG A 123 -11.91 -8.00 8.05
CA ARG A 123 -12.71 -8.38 9.22
C ARG A 123 -12.26 -7.71 10.52
N GLU A 124 -10.94 -7.61 10.78
CA GLU A 124 -10.43 -7.29 12.13
C GLU A 124 -9.22 -6.36 12.16
N LEU A 125 -8.27 -6.48 11.21
CA LEU A 125 -7.02 -5.70 11.25
C LEU A 125 -7.18 -4.33 10.62
N GLY A 126 -8.09 -4.20 9.65
CA GLY A 126 -8.22 -3.05 8.79
C GLY A 126 -7.14 -2.99 7.70
N TYR A 127 -7.25 -1.98 6.86
CA TYR A 127 -6.35 -1.78 5.72
C TYR A 127 -6.29 -0.30 5.34
N TYR A 128 -5.38 0.08 4.44
CA TYR A 128 -5.30 1.45 3.92
C TYR A 128 -6.27 1.70 2.77
N GLY A 129 -6.47 2.95 2.44
CA GLY A 129 -7.17 3.42 1.25
C GLY A 129 -6.22 4.14 0.30
N TYR A 130 -6.71 4.49 -0.89
CA TYR A 130 -5.97 5.31 -1.85
C TYR A 130 -6.66 6.67 -2.03
N ASP A 131 -5.88 7.74 -2.04
CA ASP A 131 -6.32 9.04 -2.53
C ASP A 131 -6.33 9.02 -4.06
N ILE A 132 -7.46 9.32 -4.65
CA ILE A 132 -7.61 9.40 -6.10
C ILE A 132 -7.64 10.85 -6.61
N GLU A 133 -7.72 11.84 -5.73
CA GLU A 133 -7.92 13.23 -6.13
C GLU A 133 -6.83 13.76 -7.05
N PRO A 134 -5.52 13.53 -6.80
CA PRO A 134 -4.47 14.01 -7.70
C PRO A 134 -4.53 13.41 -9.11
N PHE A 135 -5.19 12.26 -9.26
CA PHE A 135 -5.18 11.43 -10.46
C PHE A 135 -6.53 11.36 -11.17
N ARG A 136 -7.57 11.97 -10.62
CA ARG A 136 -8.99 11.79 -10.99
C ARG A 136 -9.27 11.91 -12.50
N GLU A 137 -8.60 12.84 -13.19
CA GLU A 137 -8.79 13.07 -14.62
C GLU A 137 -8.36 11.91 -15.51
N TYR A 138 -7.39 11.12 -15.04
CA TYR A 138 -6.75 10.05 -15.82
C TYR A 138 -7.25 8.66 -15.46
N LEU A 139 -7.97 8.52 -14.35
CA LEU A 139 -8.46 7.24 -13.86
C LEU A 139 -9.76 6.82 -14.55
N SER A 140 -9.89 5.54 -14.87
CA SER A 140 -11.16 4.90 -15.26
C SER A 140 -12.11 4.76 -14.08
N ILE A 141 -11.55 4.46 -12.89
CA ILE A 141 -12.33 4.36 -11.66
C ILE A 141 -12.80 5.74 -11.18
N LYS A 142 -13.98 5.77 -10.58
CA LYS A 142 -14.55 6.98 -9.96
C LYS A 142 -14.38 7.03 -8.45
N SER A 143 -13.97 5.92 -7.84
CA SER A 143 -13.75 5.79 -6.41
C SER A 143 -12.86 4.61 -6.09
N SER A 144 -11.94 4.76 -5.14
CA SER A 144 -11.14 3.68 -4.57
C SER A 144 -11.85 2.96 -3.41
N LYS A 145 -13.01 3.45 -2.96
CA LYS A 145 -13.72 2.89 -1.80
C LYS A 145 -14.05 1.41 -1.99
N HIS A 146 -13.86 0.66 -0.92
CA HIS A 146 -14.14 -0.78 -0.85
C HIS A 146 -13.29 -1.64 -1.81
N TYR A 147 -12.15 -1.10 -2.31
CA TYR A 147 -11.30 -1.83 -3.24
C TYR A 147 -10.82 -3.16 -2.68
N LEU A 148 -10.40 -3.21 -1.40
CA LEU A 148 -9.94 -4.44 -0.76
C LEU A 148 -10.99 -5.56 -0.89
N ARG A 149 -12.25 -5.25 -0.56
CA ARG A 149 -13.34 -6.23 -0.66
C ARG A 149 -13.68 -6.59 -2.10
N ARG A 150 -13.64 -5.60 -2.99
CA ARG A 150 -14.03 -5.77 -4.38
C ARG A 150 -12.99 -6.55 -5.18
N LEU A 151 -11.71 -6.27 -4.99
CA LEU A 151 -10.62 -6.83 -5.79
C LEU A 151 -10.00 -8.07 -5.14
N MET A 152 -9.79 -8.03 -3.80
CA MET A 152 -8.99 -9.04 -3.10
C MET A 152 -9.81 -10.18 -2.50
N LEU A 153 -11.12 -9.99 -2.28
CA LEU A 153 -11.94 -11.01 -1.62
C LEU A 153 -12.80 -11.81 -2.59
N PRO A 154 -12.95 -13.13 -2.37
CA PRO A 154 -14.00 -13.92 -3.00
C PRO A 154 -15.38 -13.28 -2.79
N LYS A 155 -16.28 -13.43 -3.76
CA LYS A 155 -17.60 -12.77 -3.78
C LYS A 155 -18.40 -13.01 -2.50
N GLU A 156 -18.32 -14.21 -1.96
CA GLU A 156 -19.05 -14.65 -0.75
C GLU A 156 -18.58 -13.93 0.51
N LEU A 157 -17.35 -13.41 0.53
CA LEU A 157 -16.72 -12.76 1.68
C LEU A 157 -16.76 -11.23 1.62
N ARG A 158 -17.21 -10.64 0.52
CA ARG A 158 -17.21 -9.17 0.32
C ARG A 158 -18.10 -8.40 1.30
N HIS A 159 -19.13 -9.07 1.85
CA HIS A 159 -20.12 -8.45 2.75
C HIS A 159 -19.76 -8.55 4.24
N MET A 160 -18.58 -9.09 4.56
CA MET A 160 -18.13 -9.19 5.94
C MET A 160 -18.09 -7.83 6.62
N LYS A 161 -18.60 -7.75 7.85
CA LYS A 161 -18.49 -6.54 8.66
C LYS A 161 -17.12 -6.46 9.33
N PHE A 162 -16.55 -5.26 9.36
CA PHE A 162 -15.33 -4.99 10.10
C PHE A 162 -15.62 -4.91 11.61
N HIS A 163 -14.89 -5.68 12.42
CA HIS A 163 -15.04 -5.75 13.86
C HIS A 163 -13.87 -5.12 14.60
N LYS A 164 -14.07 -3.96 15.21
CA LYS A 164 -13.03 -3.22 15.96
C LYS A 164 -12.61 -3.90 17.29
N LYS A 165 -13.24 -5.03 17.68
CA LYS A 165 -13.04 -5.65 18.99
C LYS A 165 -11.60 -6.11 19.22
N LEU A 166 -10.99 -6.77 18.22
CA LEU A 166 -9.60 -7.25 18.32
C LEU A 166 -8.63 -6.06 18.47
N GLY A 167 -8.71 -5.09 17.57
CA GLY A 167 -7.86 -3.89 17.62
C GLY A 167 -7.96 -3.16 18.96
N ARG A 168 -9.19 -2.95 19.46
CA ARG A 168 -9.43 -2.34 20.78
C ARG A 168 -8.81 -3.15 21.93
N LYS A 169 -8.95 -4.48 21.92
CA LYS A 169 -8.34 -5.34 22.95
C LYS A 169 -6.83 -5.21 22.97
N ILE A 170 -6.19 -5.23 21.81
CA ILE A 170 -4.73 -5.10 21.70
C ILE A 170 -4.28 -3.71 22.18
N MET A 171 -4.97 -2.65 21.74
CA MET A 171 -4.65 -1.28 22.16
C MET A 171 -4.79 -1.09 23.67
N ASN A 172 -5.87 -1.59 24.27
CA ASN A 172 -6.08 -1.52 25.71
C ASN A 172 -5.02 -2.33 26.45
N PHE A 173 -4.74 -3.55 25.99
CA PHE A 173 -3.68 -4.37 26.57
C PHE A 173 -2.33 -3.63 26.62
N LEU A 174 -1.92 -2.99 25.54
CA LEU A 174 -0.68 -2.23 25.46
C LEU A 174 -0.71 -0.96 26.33
N LYS A 175 -1.89 -0.34 26.49
CA LYS A 175 -2.05 0.82 27.39
C LYS A 175 -1.96 0.42 28.86
N ASP A 176 -2.66 -0.65 29.23
CA ASP A 176 -2.89 -1.02 30.63
C ASP A 176 -1.76 -1.89 31.20
N ASN A 177 -0.97 -2.55 30.34
CA ASN A 177 0.09 -3.47 30.75
C ASN A 177 1.47 -2.98 30.27
N ASP A 178 2.52 -3.58 30.82
CA ASP A 178 3.93 -3.31 30.48
C ASP A 178 4.68 -4.62 30.15
N PRO A 179 4.26 -5.34 29.07
CA PRO A 179 4.89 -6.60 28.67
C PRO A 179 6.30 -6.37 28.11
N LYS A 180 7.17 -7.39 28.18
CA LYS A 180 8.47 -7.34 27.51
C LYS A 180 8.24 -7.45 25.99
N MET A 181 8.28 -6.33 25.28
CA MET A 181 8.05 -6.24 23.84
C MET A 181 8.99 -5.23 23.18
N ILE A 182 9.36 -5.54 21.94
CA ILE A 182 10.08 -4.62 21.06
C ILE A 182 9.26 -4.44 19.79
N PHE A 183 9.01 -3.19 19.42
CA PHE A 183 8.40 -2.80 18.16
C PHE A 183 9.45 -2.08 17.31
N ILE A 184 9.58 -2.51 16.06
CA ILE A 184 10.51 -1.95 15.08
C ILE A 184 9.72 -1.50 13.86
N TYR A 185 9.94 -0.26 13.46
CA TYR A 185 9.29 0.37 12.31
C TYR A 185 10.32 1.04 11.42
N GLY A 186 10.06 1.11 10.12
CA GLY A 186 10.77 1.99 9.21
C GLY A 186 10.13 3.38 9.18
N GLN A 187 10.95 4.43 9.16
CA GLN A 187 10.44 5.81 9.10
C GLN A 187 9.64 6.07 7.82
N ASN A 188 10.07 5.47 6.70
CA ASN A 188 9.43 5.61 5.40
C ASN A 188 8.39 4.52 5.09
N ASP A 189 8.26 3.50 5.95
CA ASP A 189 7.27 2.45 5.78
C ASP A 189 5.85 2.99 6.03
N PRO A 190 4.94 2.99 5.04
CA PRO A 190 3.57 3.48 5.23
C PRO A 190 2.80 2.76 6.34
N TRP A 191 3.12 1.50 6.62
CA TRP A 191 2.52 0.75 7.72
C TRP A 191 2.86 1.31 9.09
N THR A 192 3.90 2.15 9.21
CA THR A 192 4.23 2.85 10.44
C THR A 192 3.12 3.79 10.89
N ALA A 193 2.30 4.31 9.96
CA ALA A 193 1.10 5.10 10.26
C ALA A 193 0.10 4.35 11.17
N ALA A 194 0.05 3.03 11.07
CA ALA A 194 -0.79 2.16 11.90
C ALA A 194 0.00 1.48 13.03
N GLY A 195 1.24 1.90 13.27
CA GLY A 195 2.12 1.41 14.33
C GLY A 195 1.73 1.90 15.71
N VAL A 196 2.43 1.40 16.74
CA VAL A 196 2.26 1.81 18.15
C VAL A 196 3.26 2.88 18.56
N THR A 197 3.65 3.76 17.66
CA THR A 197 4.61 4.87 17.90
C THR A 197 4.15 5.87 18.98
N TRP A 198 2.86 5.85 19.29
CA TRP A 198 2.23 6.62 20.36
C TRP A 198 2.52 6.05 21.76
N LEU A 199 2.98 4.79 21.88
CA LEU A 199 3.19 4.12 23.16
C LEU A 199 4.47 4.66 23.84
N LYS A 200 4.29 5.39 24.92
CA LYS A 200 5.38 6.03 25.68
C LYS A 200 5.27 5.70 27.17
N GLY A 201 6.36 5.89 27.92
CA GLY A 201 6.38 5.75 29.37
C GLY A 201 6.31 4.31 29.89
N LYS A 202 6.56 3.31 29.04
CA LYS A 202 6.65 1.91 29.42
C LYS A 202 8.08 1.54 29.80
N LYS A 203 8.25 0.68 30.81
CA LYS A 203 9.57 0.22 31.28
C LYS A 203 10.09 -0.95 30.44
N ASN A 204 9.19 -1.84 30.04
CA ASN A 204 9.53 -3.10 29.38
C ASN A 204 9.15 -3.13 27.88
N VAL A 205 8.50 -2.08 27.36
CA VAL A 205 8.19 -1.95 25.94
C VAL A 205 9.12 -0.93 25.31
N SER A 206 9.82 -1.35 24.27
CA SER A 206 10.67 -0.48 23.45
C SER A 206 10.06 -0.30 22.06
N VAL A 207 10.05 0.94 21.57
CA VAL A 207 9.57 1.28 20.22
C VAL A 207 10.69 1.98 19.48
N PHE A 208 11.16 1.38 18.40
CA PHE A 208 12.21 1.91 17.53
C PHE A 208 11.63 2.27 16.17
N VAL A 209 12.02 3.43 15.65
CA VAL A 209 11.72 3.85 14.28
C VAL A 209 13.07 4.10 13.61
N GLN A 210 13.43 3.24 12.66
CA GLN A 210 14.68 3.35 11.92
C GLN A 210 14.60 4.56 10.98
N PRO A 211 15.52 5.55 11.11
CA PRO A 211 15.57 6.68 10.19
C PRO A 211 15.77 6.24 8.75
N GLY A 212 14.96 6.78 7.82
CA GLY A 212 14.99 6.39 6.40
C GLY A 212 14.59 4.94 6.10
N GLY A 213 14.27 4.14 7.12
CA GLY A 213 13.97 2.71 6.97
C GLY A 213 12.64 2.44 6.29
N SER A 214 12.57 1.33 5.55
CA SER A 214 11.37 0.75 4.93
C SER A 214 10.77 -0.36 5.80
N HIS A 215 9.85 -1.15 5.24
CA HIS A 215 9.30 -2.37 5.88
C HIS A 215 10.36 -3.46 6.16
N LEU A 216 11.53 -3.28 5.60
CA LEU A 216 12.68 -4.17 5.81
C LEU A 216 13.48 -3.86 7.08
N ALA A 217 13.07 -2.86 7.89
CA ALA A 217 13.68 -2.56 9.17
C ALA A 217 13.69 -3.79 10.11
N ARG A 218 14.85 -4.06 10.71
CA ARG A 218 15.10 -5.23 11.58
C ARG A 218 15.98 -4.82 12.76
N ILE A 219 16.09 -5.67 13.79
CA ILE A 219 17.03 -5.46 14.92
C ILE A 219 18.45 -5.28 14.39
N SER A 220 18.86 -6.02 13.37
CA SER A 220 20.18 -5.94 12.78
C SER A 220 20.45 -4.67 11.97
N THR A 221 19.44 -3.85 11.72
CA THR A 221 19.55 -2.59 10.96
C THR A 221 19.33 -1.33 11.81
N LEU A 222 19.14 -1.51 13.13
CA LEU A 222 18.98 -0.41 14.10
C LEU A 222 20.32 0.17 14.55
#